data_8602b761bfb08f3c735c67ac99300272
#
_entry.id   8602b761bfb08f3c735c67ac99300272
#
_cell.length_a   1.000
_cell.length_b   1.000
_cell.length_c   1.000
_cell.angle_alpha   90.00
_cell.angle_beta   90.00
_cell.angle_gamma   90.00
#
_symmetry.space_group_name_H-M   'P 1'
#
loop_
_entity.id
_entity.type
_entity.pdbx_description
1 polymer ?
#
loop_
_entity_poly.entity_id
_entity_poly.type
_entity_poly.pdbx_seq_one_letter_code
_entity_poly.pdbx_strand_id
1 'polypeptide(L)'
;MKKHPKIRLLVMDVDGTLTDGCIYIGEEGEMMKAFHVQDGYGIVHILPELGISPAIITGRSSKIVEKRAGELKIHHLYQGVGDKLSKLRKLAEELGLNPENIAYIGDDANDLECIRWCGFSGCPADAVPEVLEAVHYVCRREGGRGAVREFISRLQCNP
;
A
#
# COMPACT_ATOMS: atom_id res chain seq x y z
N MET A 1 -1.72 30.76 -0.79
CA MET A 1 -1.19 29.40 -1.06
C MET A 1 -2.19 28.39 -0.54
N LYS A 2 -2.78 27.57 -1.41
CA LYS A 2 -3.60 26.43 -0.96
C LYS A 2 -2.64 25.46 -0.25
N LYS A 3 -2.79 25.28 1.05
CA LYS A 3 -2.10 24.19 1.76
C LYS A 3 -2.57 22.90 1.10
N HIS A 4 -1.66 22.14 0.50
CA HIS A 4 -1.97 20.79 0.07
C HIS A 4 -2.47 20.00 1.29
N PRO A 5 -3.57 19.26 1.16
CA PRO A 5 -4.10 18.49 2.26
C PRO A 5 -3.05 17.48 2.72
N LYS A 6 -2.82 17.42 4.02
CA LYS A 6 -1.82 16.54 4.59
C LYS A 6 -2.26 15.09 4.48
N ILE A 7 -1.43 14.23 3.89
CA ILE A 7 -1.65 12.78 3.93
C ILE A 7 -1.59 12.30 5.38
N ARG A 8 -2.56 11.47 5.77
CA ARG A 8 -2.71 10.91 7.11
C ARG A 8 -2.84 9.40 7.13
N LEU A 9 -3.14 8.79 5.99
CA LEU A 9 -3.27 7.36 5.82
C LEU A 9 -2.51 6.93 4.55
N LEU A 10 -1.67 5.91 4.66
CA LEU A 10 -1.09 5.20 3.53
C LEU A 10 -1.70 3.82 3.45
N VAL A 11 -2.41 3.53 2.38
CA VAL A 11 -2.97 2.22 2.08
C VAL A 11 -2.11 1.50 1.07
N MET A 12 -1.79 0.24 1.36
CA MET A 12 -0.89 -0.59 0.56
C MET A 12 -1.58 -1.90 0.17
N ASP A 13 -1.38 -2.32 -1.08
CA ASP A 13 -1.59 -3.70 -1.48
C ASP A 13 -0.41 -4.58 -1.01
N VAL A 14 -0.55 -5.90 -1.07
CA VAL A 14 0.50 -6.85 -0.66
C VAL A 14 1.18 -7.46 -1.87
N ASP A 15 0.48 -8.34 -2.60
CA ASP A 15 1.08 -9.14 -3.67
C ASP A 15 1.39 -8.26 -4.89
N GLY A 16 2.67 -8.12 -5.23
CA GLY A 16 3.18 -7.24 -6.29
C GLY A 16 3.55 -5.82 -5.82
N THR A 17 3.24 -5.44 -4.58
CA THR A 17 3.55 -4.12 -3.99
C THR A 17 4.53 -4.26 -2.83
N LEU A 18 4.13 -4.89 -1.71
CA LEU A 18 5.01 -5.25 -0.60
C LEU A 18 5.84 -6.50 -0.88
N THR A 19 5.42 -7.31 -1.83
CA THR A 19 6.13 -8.47 -2.37
C THR A 19 6.42 -8.28 -3.87
N ASP A 20 7.18 -9.20 -4.44
CA ASP A 20 7.46 -9.24 -5.90
C ASP A 20 6.28 -9.80 -6.73
N GLY A 21 5.17 -10.18 -6.09
CA GLY A 21 4.00 -10.75 -6.75
C GLY A 21 4.08 -12.26 -6.98
N CYS A 22 5.19 -12.92 -6.68
CA CYS A 22 5.31 -14.37 -6.78
C CYS A 22 4.54 -15.07 -5.66
N ILE A 23 3.84 -16.14 -6.02
CA ILE A 23 3.14 -17.00 -5.07
C ILE A 23 3.88 -18.33 -4.96
N TYR A 24 4.37 -18.65 -3.77
CA TYR A 24 5.07 -19.90 -3.48
C TYR A 24 4.10 -20.92 -2.91
N ILE A 25 3.65 -21.85 -3.74
CA ILE A 25 2.65 -22.86 -3.42
C ILE A 25 3.32 -24.20 -3.16
N GLY A 26 3.12 -24.78 -1.98
CA GLY A 26 3.46 -26.15 -1.64
C GLY A 26 2.24 -27.07 -1.61
N GLU A 27 2.43 -28.33 -1.21
CA GLU A 27 1.35 -29.30 -1.15
C GLU A 27 0.21 -28.91 -0.19
N GLU A 28 0.56 -28.18 0.89
CA GLU A 28 -0.40 -27.72 1.92
C GLU A 28 -0.87 -26.27 1.73
N GLY A 29 -0.54 -25.64 0.58
CA GLY A 29 -0.92 -24.27 0.26
C GLY A 29 0.26 -23.31 0.20
N GLU A 30 0.04 -22.06 0.53
CA GLU A 30 1.07 -21.03 0.50
C GLU A 30 2.19 -21.32 1.49
N MET A 31 3.44 -21.34 1.00
CA MET A 31 4.62 -21.68 1.79
C MET A 31 5.30 -20.48 2.41
N MET A 32 5.50 -19.41 1.63
CA MET A 32 6.23 -18.22 2.08
C MET A 32 5.91 -17.01 1.21
N LYS A 33 6.25 -15.84 1.75
CA LYS A 33 6.33 -14.56 1.05
C LYS A 33 7.64 -13.87 1.40
N ALA A 34 8.25 -13.21 0.43
CA ALA A 34 9.43 -12.39 0.64
C ALA A 34 9.02 -10.92 0.78
N PHE A 35 9.38 -10.32 1.90
CA PHE A 35 9.20 -8.89 2.16
C PHE A 35 10.55 -8.18 2.19
N HIS A 36 10.56 -6.90 1.83
CA HIS A 36 11.79 -6.12 1.80
C HIS A 36 11.99 -5.36 3.11
N VAL A 37 13.19 -5.46 3.67
CA VAL A 37 13.51 -4.84 4.97
C VAL A 37 13.40 -3.31 4.95
N GLN A 38 13.73 -2.67 3.83
CA GLN A 38 13.63 -1.21 3.69
C GLN A 38 12.20 -0.72 3.67
N ASP A 39 11.26 -1.47 3.10
CA ASP A 39 9.83 -1.18 3.18
C ASP A 39 9.36 -1.22 4.64
N GLY A 40 9.75 -2.26 5.36
CA GLY A 40 9.44 -2.39 6.78
C GLY A 40 9.98 -1.25 7.62
N TYR A 41 11.21 -0.80 7.37
CA TYR A 41 11.78 0.36 8.04
C TYR A 41 10.97 1.63 7.80
N GLY A 42 10.58 1.89 6.56
CA GLY A 42 9.74 3.04 6.19
C GLY A 42 8.41 3.05 6.92
N ILE A 43 7.76 1.89 6.99
CA ILE A 43 6.46 1.74 7.66
C ILE A 43 6.58 1.96 9.17
N VAL A 44 7.59 1.36 9.81
CA VAL A 44 7.72 1.39 11.28
C VAL A 44 8.31 2.70 11.80
N HIS A 45 9.23 3.31 11.06
CA HIS A 45 10.01 4.45 11.56
C HIS A 45 9.68 5.77 10.85
N ILE A 46 9.48 5.77 9.54
CA ILE A 46 9.27 7.03 8.81
C ILE A 46 7.80 7.49 8.87
N LEU A 47 6.84 6.60 8.61
CA LEU A 47 5.42 6.98 8.62
C LEU A 47 4.97 7.61 9.95
N PRO A 48 5.35 7.08 11.14
CA PRO A 48 4.97 7.71 12.40
C PRO A 48 5.50 9.13 12.56
N GLU A 49 6.74 9.41 12.12
CA GLU A 49 7.32 10.76 12.16
C GLU A 49 6.54 11.75 11.28
N LEU A 50 5.95 11.26 10.18
CA LEU A 50 5.11 12.05 9.29
C LEU A 50 3.66 12.19 9.81
N GLY A 51 3.28 11.44 10.84
CA GLY A 51 1.92 11.36 11.33
C GLY A 51 0.98 10.63 10.35
N ILE A 52 1.52 9.67 9.60
CA ILE A 52 0.79 8.86 8.62
C ILE A 52 0.58 7.45 9.19
N SER A 53 -0.65 6.99 9.25
CA SER A 53 -1.00 5.64 9.66
C SER A 53 -0.90 4.67 8.46
N PRO A 54 -0.30 3.48 8.63
CA PRO A 54 -0.30 2.47 7.59
C PRO A 54 -1.58 1.62 7.62
N ALA A 55 -2.04 1.20 6.44
CA ALA A 55 -3.12 0.22 6.27
C ALA A 55 -2.79 -0.74 5.13
N ILE A 56 -3.31 -1.96 5.21
CA ILE A 56 -3.26 -2.96 4.14
C ILE A 56 -4.68 -3.31 3.72
N ILE A 57 -4.95 -3.25 2.42
CA ILE A 57 -6.17 -3.77 1.79
C ILE A 57 -5.74 -4.69 0.65
N THR A 58 -5.98 -5.99 0.78
CA THR A 58 -5.51 -7.01 -0.16
C THR A 58 -6.59 -8.05 -0.49
N GLY A 59 -6.55 -8.56 -1.70
CA GLY A 59 -7.55 -9.52 -2.19
C GLY A 59 -7.36 -10.94 -1.63
N ARG A 60 -6.15 -11.35 -1.39
CA ARG A 60 -5.82 -12.67 -0.83
C ARG A 60 -5.87 -12.65 0.70
N SER A 61 -6.02 -13.83 1.30
CA SER A 61 -5.89 -14.01 2.75
C SER A 61 -4.69 -14.91 3.04
N SER A 62 -3.86 -14.50 3.99
CA SER A 62 -2.61 -15.19 4.33
C SER A 62 -2.26 -14.96 5.78
N LYS A 63 -1.97 -16.05 6.51
CA LYS A 63 -1.43 -15.98 7.88
C LYS A 63 -0.02 -15.36 7.91
N ILE A 64 0.72 -15.47 6.80
CA ILE A 64 2.03 -14.85 6.65
C ILE A 64 1.89 -13.33 6.66
N VAL A 65 0.89 -12.79 5.96
CA VAL A 65 0.58 -11.36 5.95
C VAL A 65 0.14 -10.87 7.33
N GLU A 66 -0.68 -11.63 8.05
CA GLU A 66 -1.06 -11.31 9.43
C GLU A 66 0.17 -11.18 10.34
N LYS A 67 1.08 -12.15 10.25
CA LYS A 67 2.33 -12.13 11.02
C LYS A 67 3.18 -10.91 10.65
N ARG A 68 3.36 -10.64 9.36
CA ARG A 68 4.16 -9.49 8.91
C ARG A 68 3.52 -8.16 9.31
N ALA A 69 2.23 -8.00 9.18
CA ALA A 69 1.50 -6.82 9.63
C ALA A 69 1.67 -6.58 11.14
N GLY A 70 1.64 -7.64 11.94
CA GLY A 70 1.93 -7.56 13.37
C GLY A 70 3.34 -7.07 13.68
N GLU A 71 4.35 -7.60 12.99
CA GLU A 71 5.75 -7.14 13.11
C GLU A 71 5.90 -5.65 12.74
N LEU A 72 5.17 -5.20 11.72
CA LEU A 72 5.21 -3.82 11.23
C LEU A 72 4.25 -2.87 11.98
N LYS A 73 3.55 -3.37 13.00
CA LYS A 73 2.57 -2.59 13.79
C LYS A 73 1.46 -1.98 12.94
N ILE A 74 1.04 -2.70 11.90
CA ILE A 74 -0.07 -2.31 11.04
C ILE A 74 -1.36 -2.84 11.67
N HIS A 75 -2.17 -1.94 12.22
CA HIS A 75 -3.44 -2.30 12.89
C HIS A 75 -4.62 -2.37 11.91
N HIS A 76 -4.56 -1.64 10.81
CA HIS A 76 -5.57 -1.66 9.76
C HIS A 76 -5.19 -2.70 8.70
N LEU A 77 -5.55 -3.95 8.93
CA LEU A 77 -5.30 -5.06 8.03
C LEU A 77 -6.62 -5.67 7.56
N TYR A 78 -6.85 -5.60 6.26
CA TYR A 78 -8.04 -6.14 5.61
C TYR A 78 -7.63 -7.09 4.49
N GLN A 79 -7.91 -8.36 4.67
CA GLN A 79 -7.61 -9.45 3.74
C GLN A 79 -8.89 -10.02 3.12
N GLY A 80 -8.77 -10.72 2.00
CA GLY A 80 -9.91 -11.33 1.32
C GLY A 80 -10.90 -10.30 0.77
N VAL A 81 -10.43 -9.10 0.43
CA VAL A 81 -11.28 -7.99 0.00
C VAL A 81 -11.48 -8.03 -1.51
N GLY A 82 -12.70 -8.30 -1.96
CA GLY A 82 -13.07 -8.28 -3.38
C GLY A 82 -13.29 -6.86 -3.91
N ASP A 83 -13.97 -6.01 -3.15
CA ASP A 83 -14.20 -4.60 -3.47
C ASP A 83 -13.33 -3.71 -2.59
N LYS A 84 -12.11 -3.43 -3.06
CA LYS A 84 -11.13 -2.62 -2.33
C LYS A 84 -11.60 -1.18 -2.11
N LEU A 85 -12.30 -0.58 -3.08
CA LEU A 85 -12.76 0.80 -2.95
C LEU A 85 -13.83 0.95 -1.88
N SER A 86 -14.81 0.05 -1.82
CA SER A 86 -15.82 0.07 -0.75
C SER A 86 -15.19 -0.08 0.62
N LYS A 87 -14.20 -0.96 0.75
CA LYS A 87 -13.46 -1.11 2.02
C LYS A 87 -12.68 0.16 2.37
N LEU A 88 -12.01 0.78 1.41
CA LEU A 88 -11.24 2.01 1.62
C LEU A 88 -12.15 3.18 2.03
N ARG A 89 -13.29 3.34 1.37
CA ARG A 89 -14.27 4.38 1.73
C ARG A 89 -14.78 4.22 3.16
N LYS A 90 -15.11 2.98 3.54
CA LYS A 90 -15.55 2.68 4.91
C LYS A 90 -14.47 3.02 5.94
N LEU A 91 -13.22 2.64 5.68
CA LEU A 91 -12.09 2.97 6.55
C LEU A 91 -11.88 4.48 6.64
N ALA A 92 -11.96 5.20 5.53
CA ALA A 92 -11.85 6.66 5.51
C ALA A 92 -12.95 7.33 6.35
N GLU A 93 -14.19 6.87 6.24
CA GLU A 93 -15.32 7.35 7.05
C GLU A 93 -15.08 7.10 8.54
N GLU A 94 -14.67 5.88 8.92
CA GLU A 94 -14.37 5.51 10.31
C GLU A 94 -13.25 6.38 10.91
N LEU A 95 -12.28 6.79 10.11
CA LEU A 95 -11.15 7.63 10.52
C LEU A 95 -11.40 9.13 10.36
N GLY A 96 -12.55 9.55 9.82
CA GLY A 96 -12.87 10.95 9.55
C GLY A 96 -11.92 11.57 8.53
N LEU A 97 -11.54 10.83 7.48
CA LEU A 97 -10.62 11.25 6.42
C LEU A 97 -11.35 11.49 5.10
N ASN A 98 -10.93 12.52 4.39
CA ASN A 98 -11.32 12.74 3.01
C ASN A 98 -10.34 12.04 2.04
N PRO A 99 -10.72 11.79 0.78
CA PRO A 99 -9.83 11.19 -0.21
C PRO A 99 -8.46 11.87 -0.31
N GLU A 100 -8.43 13.17 -0.23
CA GLU A 100 -7.22 14.01 -0.28
C GLU A 100 -6.25 13.81 0.89
N ASN A 101 -6.69 13.16 1.98
CA ASN A 101 -5.84 12.80 3.11
C ASN A 101 -5.23 11.40 2.99
N ILE A 102 -5.50 10.70 1.89
CA ILE A 102 -5.15 9.29 1.71
C ILE A 102 -4.17 9.14 0.56
N ALA A 103 -3.08 8.43 0.83
CA ALA A 103 -2.19 7.91 -0.20
C ALA A 103 -2.44 6.41 -0.41
N TYR A 104 -2.31 5.95 -1.64
CA TYR A 104 -2.50 4.55 -2.02
C TYR A 104 -1.35 4.07 -2.90
N ILE A 105 -0.83 2.88 -2.63
CA ILE A 105 0.14 2.21 -3.50
C ILE A 105 -0.32 0.80 -3.82
N GLY A 106 -0.39 0.49 -5.11
CA GLY A 106 -0.80 -0.81 -5.65
C GLY A 106 -0.22 -1.03 -7.04
N ASP A 107 -0.40 -2.23 -7.59
CA ASP A 107 0.29 -2.67 -8.80
C ASP A 107 -0.61 -3.27 -9.89
N ASP A 108 -1.86 -3.61 -9.58
CA ASP A 108 -2.72 -4.35 -10.50
C ASP A 108 -4.10 -3.70 -10.70
N ALA A 109 -4.86 -4.22 -11.64
CA ALA A 109 -6.15 -3.70 -12.07
C ALA A 109 -7.16 -3.54 -10.91
N ASN A 110 -7.12 -4.41 -9.90
CA ASN A 110 -7.99 -4.34 -8.73
C ASN A 110 -7.65 -3.17 -7.77
N ASP A 111 -6.56 -2.46 -8.02
CA ASP A 111 -6.16 -1.25 -7.29
C ASP A 111 -6.66 0.05 -7.97
N LEU A 112 -7.06 -0.01 -9.23
CA LEU A 112 -7.33 1.18 -10.05
C LEU A 112 -8.40 2.11 -9.47
N GLU A 113 -9.48 1.58 -8.94
CA GLU A 113 -10.55 2.41 -8.36
C GLU A 113 -10.07 3.15 -7.10
N CYS A 114 -9.27 2.49 -6.25
CA CYS A 114 -8.63 3.13 -5.10
C CYS A 114 -7.62 4.19 -5.52
N ILE A 115 -6.79 3.88 -6.52
CA ILE A 115 -5.79 4.78 -7.10
C ILE A 115 -6.44 6.07 -7.61
N ARG A 116 -7.57 5.96 -8.30
CA ARG A 116 -8.30 7.10 -8.86
C ARG A 116 -9.06 7.90 -7.82
N TRP A 117 -9.45 7.25 -6.73
CA TRP A 117 -10.25 7.89 -5.68
C TRP A 117 -9.41 8.63 -4.64
N CYS A 118 -8.21 8.17 -4.31
CA CYS A 118 -7.35 8.78 -3.29
C CYS A 118 -6.68 10.08 -3.77
N GLY A 119 -6.21 10.89 -2.82
CA GLY A 119 -5.56 12.18 -3.12
C GLY A 119 -4.17 12.06 -3.70
N PHE A 120 -3.43 11.00 -3.37
CA PHE A 120 -2.11 10.75 -3.92
C PHE A 120 -1.87 9.24 -4.11
N SER A 121 -1.43 8.84 -5.29
CA SER A 121 -1.25 7.43 -5.60
C SER A 121 0.11 7.14 -6.23
N GLY A 122 0.59 5.93 -6.00
CA GLY A 122 1.81 5.43 -6.60
C GLY A 122 1.73 3.95 -6.92
N CYS A 123 2.72 3.49 -7.66
CA CYS A 123 2.89 2.09 -7.98
C CYS A 123 4.37 1.71 -8.09
N PRO A 124 4.70 0.41 -7.93
CA PRO A 124 6.02 -0.11 -8.26
C PRO A 124 6.34 0.04 -9.76
N ALA A 125 7.62 -0.01 -10.11
CA ALA A 125 8.08 0.09 -11.51
C ALA A 125 7.52 -1.01 -12.41
N ASP A 126 7.23 -2.18 -11.85
CA ASP A 126 6.74 -3.37 -12.54
C ASP A 126 5.21 -3.57 -12.44
N ALA A 127 4.48 -2.51 -12.08
CA ALA A 127 3.01 -2.53 -12.12
C ALA A 127 2.49 -2.77 -13.54
N VAL A 128 1.25 -3.24 -13.66
CA VAL A 128 0.59 -3.40 -14.97
C VAL A 128 0.42 -2.06 -15.68
N PRO A 129 0.41 -2.03 -17.03
CA PRO A 129 0.37 -0.78 -17.80
C PRO A 129 -0.74 0.19 -17.38
N GLU A 130 -1.94 -0.31 -17.12
CA GLU A 130 -3.10 0.51 -16.73
C GLU A 130 -2.87 1.24 -15.40
N VAL A 131 -2.12 0.65 -14.49
CA VAL A 131 -1.77 1.26 -13.21
C VAL A 131 -0.65 2.28 -13.39
N LEU A 132 0.37 1.96 -14.20
CA LEU A 132 1.45 2.90 -14.54
C LEU A 132 0.91 4.22 -15.11
N GLU A 133 -0.15 4.15 -15.92
CA GLU A 133 -0.78 5.32 -16.54
C GLU A 133 -1.70 6.11 -15.59
N ALA A 134 -2.20 5.46 -14.53
CA ALA A 134 -3.23 6.03 -13.66
C ALA A 134 -2.69 6.74 -12.41
N VAL A 135 -1.47 6.42 -11.97
CA VAL A 135 -0.91 6.93 -10.71
C VAL A 135 -0.28 8.30 -10.84
N HIS A 136 -0.18 9.01 -9.71
CA HIS A 136 0.55 10.27 -9.62
C HIS A 136 2.07 10.07 -9.61
N TYR A 137 2.54 8.92 -9.12
CA TYR A 137 3.96 8.63 -8.98
C TYR A 137 4.27 7.16 -9.31
N VAL A 138 5.14 6.95 -10.29
CA VAL A 138 5.70 5.62 -10.60
C VAL A 138 7.04 5.50 -9.90
N CYS A 139 7.18 4.53 -9.01
CA CYS A 139 8.45 4.25 -8.34
C CYS A 139 9.49 3.74 -9.36
N ARG A 140 10.75 3.99 -9.09
CA ARG A 140 11.87 3.42 -9.85
C ARG A 140 12.15 1.97 -9.46
N ARG A 141 11.78 1.61 -8.22
CA ARG A 141 11.95 0.27 -7.67
C ARG A 141 10.72 -0.58 -7.92
N GLU A 142 10.94 -1.87 -8.06
CA GLU A 142 9.92 -2.89 -8.24
C GLU A 142 9.25 -3.27 -6.91
N GLY A 143 8.09 -3.90 -6.99
CA GLY A 143 7.39 -4.48 -5.84
C GLY A 143 8.25 -5.51 -5.12
N GLY A 144 8.25 -5.49 -3.79
CA GLY A 144 9.10 -6.36 -2.98
C GLY A 144 10.59 -6.03 -3.05
N ARG A 145 10.97 -4.94 -3.72
CA ARG A 145 12.36 -4.49 -3.90
C ARG A 145 12.61 -3.07 -3.38
N GLY A 146 11.75 -2.59 -2.52
CA GLY A 146 11.89 -1.26 -1.92
C GLY A 146 11.00 -0.17 -2.54
N ALA A 147 10.02 -0.53 -3.37
CA ALA A 147 9.07 0.42 -3.95
C ALA A 147 8.27 1.18 -2.89
N VAL A 148 7.77 0.48 -1.86
CA VAL A 148 7.01 1.12 -0.78
C VAL A 148 7.89 2.09 0.01
N ARG A 149 9.14 1.74 0.29
CA ARG A 149 10.09 2.66 0.92
C ARG A 149 10.33 3.92 0.08
N GLU A 150 10.48 3.77 -1.23
CA GLU A 150 10.63 4.90 -2.14
C GLU A 150 9.39 5.80 -2.12
N PHE A 151 8.20 5.20 -2.18
CA PHE A 151 6.94 5.94 -2.12
C PHE A 151 6.78 6.70 -0.79
N ILE A 152 7.12 6.07 0.35
CA ILE A 152 7.14 6.74 1.67
C ILE A 152 8.11 7.93 1.65
N SER A 153 9.29 7.78 1.06
CA SER A 153 10.24 8.88 0.93
C SER A 153 9.70 10.01 0.05
N ARG A 154 8.89 9.68 -0.97
CA ARG A 154 8.20 10.68 -1.79
C ARG A 154 7.15 11.47 -0.99
N LEU A 155 6.40 10.81 -0.10
CA LEU A 155 5.46 11.46 0.81
C LEU A 155 6.18 12.42 1.78
N GLN A 156 7.39 12.09 2.18
CA GLN A 156 8.24 12.91 3.05
C GLN A 156 8.66 14.23 2.39
N CYS A 157 8.91 14.20 1.08
CA CYS A 157 9.36 15.37 0.32
C CYS A 157 8.23 16.34 -0.08
N ASN A 158 7.02 16.14 0.44
CA ASN A 158 5.79 16.85 0.07
C ASN A 158 5.24 16.40 -1.30
N PRO A 159 4.10 15.76 -1.36
CA PRO A 159 3.49 15.37 -2.63
C PRO A 159 2.93 16.57 -3.40
#